data_36e52ea616b33c01782c4b3cc1fd947e
#
_entry.id   36e52ea616b33c01782c4b3cc1fd947e
#
_cell.length_a   1.000
_cell.length_b   1.000
_cell.length_c   1.000
_cell.angle_alpha   90.00
_cell.angle_beta   90.00
_cell.angle_gamma   90.00
#
_symmetry.space_group_name_H-M   'P 1'
#
loop_
_entity.id
_entity.type
_entity.pdbx_description
1 polymer ?
#
loop_
_entity_poly.entity_id
_entity_poly.type
_entity_poly.pdbx_seq_one_letter_code
_entity_poly.pdbx_strand_id
1 'polypeptide(L)'
;KIECACNFLMDKDAQGYIDLSDFDLTNCHFKGDVISKVSFLSSNLQHVTFECKEIENCNFTKATVDNVIFKCRRLHNVIFLKTSGECVDFSQNILDTVDFSQSQLGHSNFRECQIRNSNFDNCYLYASHFTRAEFLSAKEISFIKSNLTAVMFDHVRMSTG
;
A
#
# COMPACT_ATOMS: atom_id res chain seq x y z
N LYS A 1 19.82 -3.69 -1.96
CA LYS A 1 20.07 -3.35 -0.55
C LYS A 1 18.95 -2.45 -0.11
N ILE A 2 18.28 -2.80 0.98
CA ILE A 2 17.25 -1.95 1.62
C ILE A 2 17.99 -1.17 2.70
N GLU A 3 17.85 0.13 2.70
CA GLU A 3 18.43 1.01 3.71
C GLU A 3 17.28 1.60 4.54
N CYS A 4 17.36 1.44 5.84
CA CYS A 4 16.50 2.12 6.79
C CYS A 4 17.34 3.08 7.62
N ALA A 5 16.91 4.33 7.71
CA ALA A 5 17.57 5.34 8.55
C ALA A 5 17.48 5.03 10.05
N CYS A 6 16.74 4.01 10.42
CA CYS A 6 16.48 3.63 11.82
C CYS A 6 17.46 2.60 12.40
N ASN A 7 18.65 2.38 11.84
CA ASN A 7 19.70 1.46 12.34
C ASN A 7 19.26 0.01 12.62
N PHE A 8 18.23 -0.49 11.91
CA PHE A 8 17.88 -1.90 12.01
C PHE A 8 18.80 -2.75 11.13
N LEU A 9 19.40 -3.78 11.74
CA LEU A 9 20.00 -4.88 10.99
C LEU A 9 18.84 -5.68 10.38
N MET A 10 18.65 -5.56 9.09
CA MET A 10 17.64 -6.33 8.36
C MET A 10 18.27 -7.66 7.91
N ASP A 11 18.35 -8.61 8.85
CA ASP A 11 18.83 -9.95 8.54
C ASP A 11 17.74 -10.71 7.75
N LYS A 12 18.17 -11.33 6.66
CA LYS A 12 17.32 -12.21 5.88
C LYS A 12 17.40 -13.62 6.41
N ASP A 13 16.24 -14.27 6.49
CA ASP A 13 16.22 -15.71 6.74
C ASP A 13 16.77 -16.52 5.53
N ALA A 14 16.81 -17.87 5.67
CA ALA A 14 17.31 -18.76 4.63
C ALA A 14 16.53 -18.66 3.29
N GLN A 15 15.30 -18.16 3.30
CA GLN A 15 14.44 -17.94 2.14
C GLN A 15 14.52 -16.50 1.59
N GLY A 16 15.31 -15.65 2.23
CA GLY A 16 15.48 -14.24 1.86
C GLY A 16 14.39 -13.32 2.36
N TYR A 17 13.56 -13.75 3.33
CA TYR A 17 12.57 -12.93 4.00
C TYR A 17 13.20 -12.08 5.12
N ILE A 18 12.64 -10.91 5.30
CA ILE A 18 12.96 -10.01 6.42
C ILE A 18 11.70 -9.91 7.27
N ASP A 19 11.81 -10.20 8.55
CA ASP A 19 10.70 -10.07 9.47
C ASP A 19 10.85 -8.81 10.33
N LEU A 20 9.95 -7.85 10.10
CA LEU A 20 9.79 -6.61 10.85
C LEU A 20 8.41 -6.56 11.52
N SER A 21 7.81 -7.72 11.78
CA SER A 21 6.50 -7.83 12.44
C SER A 21 6.57 -7.29 13.86
N ASP A 22 5.49 -6.62 14.28
CA ASP A 22 5.33 -6.04 15.62
C ASP A 22 6.36 -4.95 16.00
N PHE A 23 7.19 -4.48 15.06
CA PHE A 23 8.16 -3.42 15.31
C PHE A 23 7.50 -2.04 15.32
N ASP A 24 8.01 -1.15 16.16
CA ASP A 24 7.78 0.28 16.03
C ASP A 24 8.80 0.89 15.07
N LEU A 25 8.31 1.23 13.88
CA LEU A 25 9.09 1.79 12.78
C LEU A 25 8.69 3.24 12.49
N THR A 26 8.02 3.90 13.43
CA THR A 26 7.52 5.27 13.30
C THR A 26 8.62 6.21 12.78
N ASN A 27 8.29 7.04 11.80
CA ASN A 27 9.18 7.99 11.14
C ASN A 27 10.37 7.36 10.39
N CYS A 28 10.43 6.04 10.20
CA CYS A 28 11.49 5.42 9.42
C CYS A 28 11.42 5.83 7.94
N HIS A 29 12.57 5.81 7.30
CA HIS A 29 12.69 6.00 5.86
C HIS A 29 13.36 4.80 5.23
N PHE A 30 12.60 4.03 4.46
CA PHE A 30 13.08 2.86 3.74
C PHE A 30 13.51 3.27 2.33
N LYS A 31 14.78 3.07 1.99
CA LYS A 31 15.33 3.35 0.67
C LYS A 31 15.88 2.10 0.01
N GLY A 32 15.71 2.03 -1.31
CA GLY A 32 16.28 0.94 -2.09
C GLY A 32 15.73 0.89 -3.51
N ASP A 33 16.31 0.07 -4.36
CA ASP A 33 15.70 -0.18 -5.68
C ASP A 33 14.44 -1.03 -5.55
N VAL A 34 14.54 -2.14 -4.82
CA VAL A 34 13.43 -3.08 -4.59
C VAL A 34 13.37 -3.43 -3.12
N ILE A 35 12.20 -3.28 -2.53
CA ILE A 35 11.85 -3.77 -1.19
C ILE A 35 11.03 -5.03 -1.38
N SER A 36 11.60 -6.20 -1.09
CA SER A 36 10.94 -7.47 -1.36
C SER A 36 11.02 -8.44 -0.20
N LYS A 37 9.96 -9.26 -0.06
CA LYS A 37 9.88 -10.31 0.94
C LYS A 37 10.05 -9.79 2.36
N VAL A 38 9.38 -8.68 2.68
CA VAL A 38 9.39 -8.09 4.03
C VAL A 38 8.03 -8.28 4.67
N SER A 39 8.02 -8.77 5.91
CA SER A 39 6.83 -8.77 6.77
C SER A 39 6.83 -7.53 7.65
N PHE A 40 5.79 -6.72 7.53
CA PHE A 40 5.45 -5.61 8.41
C PHE A 40 4.17 -5.94 9.20
N LEU A 41 3.89 -7.23 9.41
CA LEU A 41 2.68 -7.69 10.11
C LEU A 41 2.56 -7.02 11.48
N SER A 42 1.43 -6.35 11.72
CA SER A 42 1.13 -5.66 12.99
C SER A 42 2.16 -4.58 13.40
N SER A 43 3.04 -4.14 12.50
CA SER A 43 4.02 -3.10 12.81
C SER A 43 3.38 -1.72 12.85
N ASN A 44 4.00 -0.80 13.60
CA ASN A 44 3.68 0.61 13.57
C ASN A 44 4.56 1.33 12.54
N LEU A 45 3.93 1.79 11.45
CA LEU A 45 4.58 2.46 10.33
C LEU A 45 4.18 3.94 10.21
N GLN A 46 3.64 4.56 11.25
CA GLN A 46 3.20 5.95 11.20
C GLN A 46 4.31 6.87 10.71
N HIS A 47 3.98 7.75 9.75
CA HIS A 47 4.89 8.71 9.13
C HIS A 47 6.10 8.09 8.41
N VAL A 48 6.04 6.81 8.04
CA VAL A 48 7.08 6.15 7.26
C VAL A 48 7.06 6.63 5.81
N THR A 49 8.23 6.76 5.21
CA THR A 49 8.38 6.95 3.77
C THR A 49 9.08 5.75 3.16
N PHE A 50 8.46 5.16 2.15
CA PHE A 50 9.09 4.17 1.28
C PHE A 50 9.54 4.88 -0.01
N GLU A 51 10.84 4.90 -0.28
CA GLU A 51 11.43 5.52 -1.46
C GLU A 51 12.20 4.48 -2.26
N CYS A 52 11.52 3.91 -3.27
CA CYS A 52 12.06 2.78 -4.04
C CYS A 52 11.46 2.75 -5.46
N LYS A 53 11.94 1.85 -6.30
CA LYS A 53 11.30 1.58 -7.58
C LYS A 53 10.11 0.64 -7.42
N GLU A 54 10.26 -0.39 -6.58
CA GLU A 54 9.25 -1.44 -6.42
C GLU A 54 9.19 -1.97 -4.99
N ILE A 55 7.95 -2.22 -4.52
CA ILE A 55 7.67 -3.03 -3.34
C ILE A 55 6.98 -4.30 -3.84
N GLU A 56 7.54 -5.47 -3.52
CA GLU A 56 7.00 -6.74 -3.99
C GLU A 56 6.99 -7.83 -2.91
N ASN A 57 5.95 -8.67 -2.94
CA ASN A 57 5.83 -9.81 -2.03
C ASN A 57 5.94 -9.40 -0.54
N CYS A 58 5.40 -8.23 -0.18
CA CYS A 58 5.45 -7.68 1.17
C CYS A 58 4.10 -7.79 1.87
N ASN A 59 4.14 -7.96 3.19
CA ASN A 59 2.94 -8.13 4.01
C ASN A 59 2.81 -7.01 5.05
N PHE A 60 1.78 -6.17 4.91
CA PHE A 60 1.41 -5.10 5.83
C PHE A 60 0.14 -5.44 6.64
N THR A 61 -0.25 -6.71 6.72
CA THR A 61 -1.47 -7.13 7.43
C THR A 61 -1.48 -6.58 8.85
N LYS A 62 -2.58 -5.91 9.23
CA LYS A 62 -2.79 -5.28 10.55
C LYS A 62 -1.76 -4.20 10.92
N ALA A 63 -0.93 -3.73 10.00
CA ALA A 63 -0.02 -2.62 10.28
C ALA A 63 -0.80 -1.31 10.49
N THR A 64 -0.23 -0.41 11.28
CA THR A 64 -0.71 0.98 11.40
C THR A 64 0.09 1.85 10.43
N VAL A 65 -0.61 2.55 9.52
CA VAL A 65 0.01 3.25 8.37
C VAL A 65 -0.40 4.73 8.26
N ASP A 66 -0.72 5.39 9.36
CA ASP A 66 -1.09 6.81 9.31
C ASP A 66 0.01 7.67 8.68
N ASN A 67 -0.36 8.47 7.69
CA ASN A 67 0.54 9.38 6.98
C ASN A 67 1.76 8.69 6.33
N VAL A 68 1.64 7.42 5.97
CA VAL A 68 2.69 6.72 5.19
C VAL A 68 2.70 7.24 3.76
N ILE A 69 3.89 7.39 3.20
CA ILE A 69 4.09 7.82 1.82
C ILE A 69 4.82 6.73 1.03
N PHE A 70 4.17 6.25 -0.03
CA PHE A 70 4.76 5.30 -0.97
C PHE A 70 5.30 6.02 -2.21
N LYS A 71 6.53 6.54 -2.15
CA LYS A 71 7.26 7.12 -3.29
C LYS A 71 7.89 6.00 -4.12
N CYS A 72 7.06 5.14 -4.67
CA CYS A 72 7.47 3.99 -5.46
C CYS A 72 6.87 4.09 -6.86
N ARG A 73 7.40 3.33 -7.79
CA ARG A 73 6.78 3.20 -9.10
C ARG A 73 5.69 2.13 -9.09
N ARG A 74 5.89 1.04 -8.34
CA ARG A 74 5.00 -0.12 -8.35
C ARG A 74 4.94 -0.81 -6.99
N LEU A 75 3.74 -1.22 -6.61
CA LEU A 75 3.47 -2.22 -5.58
C LEU A 75 2.92 -3.46 -6.27
N HIS A 76 3.59 -4.61 -6.11
CA HIS A 76 3.22 -5.88 -6.74
C HIS A 76 3.13 -7.01 -5.73
N ASN A 77 2.00 -7.74 -5.74
CA ASN A 77 1.74 -8.83 -4.80
C ASN A 77 1.97 -8.39 -3.32
N VAL A 78 1.29 -7.31 -2.94
CA VAL A 78 1.41 -6.71 -1.59
C VAL A 78 0.09 -6.84 -0.85
N ILE A 79 0.16 -7.17 0.43
CA ILE A 79 -1.02 -7.41 1.27
C ILE A 79 -1.15 -6.29 2.31
N PHE A 80 -2.28 -5.56 2.28
CA PHE A 80 -2.70 -4.57 3.27
C PHE A 80 -3.96 -5.03 4.03
N LEU A 81 -4.17 -6.33 4.17
CA LEU A 81 -5.36 -6.90 4.85
C LEU A 81 -5.49 -6.36 6.27
N LYS A 82 -6.66 -5.78 6.60
CA LYS A 82 -6.94 -5.22 7.94
C LYS A 82 -5.95 -4.15 8.40
N THR A 83 -5.26 -3.52 7.49
CA THR A 83 -4.39 -2.37 7.78
C THR A 83 -5.25 -1.20 8.26
N SER A 84 -4.74 -0.40 9.19
CA SER A 84 -5.40 0.81 9.66
C SER A 84 -4.51 2.03 9.49
N GLY A 85 -5.07 3.12 8.96
CA GLY A 85 -4.37 4.39 8.85
C GLY A 85 -5.13 5.38 8.00
N GLU A 86 -4.95 6.65 8.29
CA GLU A 86 -5.51 7.76 7.51
C GLU A 86 -4.42 8.49 6.74
N CYS A 87 -4.82 9.20 5.68
CA CYS A 87 -3.93 10.04 4.88
C CYS A 87 -2.72 9.29 4.29
N VAL A 88 -2.88 8.03 3.91
CA VAL A 88 -1.82 7.26 3.24
C VAL A 88 -1.69 7.75 1.80
N ASP A 89 -0.47 7.98 1.35
CA ASP A 89 -0.20 8.43 -0.02
C ASP A 89 0.31 7.30 -0.91
N PHE A 90 -0.57 6.83 -1.81
CA PHE A 90 -0.28 5.86 -2.87
C PHE A 90 -0.20 6.52 -4.25
N SER A 91 -0.26 7.86 -4.35
CA SER A 91 -0.40 8.53 -5.63
C SER A 91 0.68 8.15 -6.64
N GLN A 92 0.27 8.10 -7.92
CA GLN A 92 1.15 7.81 -9.06
C GLN A 92 1.80 6.41 -9.06
N ASN A 93 1.37 5.52 -8.18
CA ASN A 93 1.86 4.13 -8.15
C ASN A 93 1.09 3.24 -9.13
N ILE A 94 1.77 2.20 -9.61
CA ILE A 94 1.12 1.04 -10.23
C ILE A 94 0.81 0.05 -9.09
N LEU A 95 -0.48 -0.17 -8.83
CA LEU A 95 -0.98 -1.13 -7.85
C LEU A 95 -1.42 -2.39 -8.60
N ASP A 96 -0.63 -3.43 -8.50
CA ASP A 96 -0.81 -4.67 -9.24
C ASP A 96 -0.85 -5.88 -8.30
N THR A 97 -1.99 -6.55 -8.23
CA THR A 97 -2.20 -7.67 -7.31
C THR A 97 -2.00 -7.21 -5.85
N VAL A 98 -2.73 -6.15 -5.46
CA VAL A 98 -2.67 -5.62 -4.10
C VAL A 98 -3.98 -5.91 -3.37
N ASP A 99 -3.88 -6.48 -2.17
CA ASP A 99 -5.03 -6.77 -1.33
C ASP A 99 -5.17 -5.72 -0.21
N PHE A 100 -6.15 -4.83 -0.34
CA PHE A 100 -6.53 -3.85 0.67
C PHE A 100 -7.74 -4.29 1.51
N SER A 101 -8.22 -5.51 1.34
CA SER A 101 -9.48 -5.94 1.95
C SER A 101 -9.52 -5.72 3.47
N GLN A 102 -10.70 -5.31 3.96
CA GLN A 102 -10.97 -5.03 5.36
C GLN A 102 -10.08 -3.93 5.97
N SER A 103 -9.39 -3.13 5.15
CA SER A 103 -8.55 -2.03 5.64
C SER A 103 -9.35 -0.76 5.95
N GLN A 104 -8.79 0.08 6.81
CA GLN A 104 -9.31 1.40 7.14
C GLN A 104 -8.33 2.44 6.61
N LEU A 105 -8.63 3.02 5.44
CA LEU A 105 -7.75 3.93 4.70
C LEU A 105 -8.48 5.23 4.34
N GLY A 106 -9.18 5.82 5.31
CA GLY A 106 -9.86 7.10 5.10
C GLY A 106 -8.91 8.22 4.69
N HIS A 107 -9.40 9.19 3.90
CA HIS A 107 -8.62 10.34 3.42
C HIS A 107 -7.36 10.00 2.63
N SER A 108 -7.21 8.76 2.16
CA SER A 108 -6.01 8.30 1.46
C SER A 108 -5.99 8.75 -0.01
N ASN A 109 -4.79 8.88 -0.54
CA ASN A 109 -4.53 9.43 -1.85
C ASN A 109 -4.15 8.33 -2.86
N PHE A 110 -5.05 8.03 -3.80
CA PHE A 110 -4.84 7.10 -4.93
C PHE A 110 -4.86 7.84 -6.28
N ARG A 111 -4.58 9.15 -6.29
CA ARG A 111 -4.58 9.93 -7.53
C ARG A 111 -3.56 9.41 -8.53
N GLU A 112 -3.99 9.35 -9.79
CA GLU A 112 -3.13 8.97 -10.90
C GLU A 112 -2.53 7.55 -10.75
N CYS A 113 -3.10 6.72 -9.86
CA CYS A 113 -2.71 5.31 -9.77
C CYS A 113 -3.16 4.53 -11.02
N GLN A 114 -2.35 3.57 -11.42
CA GLN A 114 -2.79 2.49 -12.31
C GLN A 114 -3.10 1.26 -11.47
N ILE A 115 -4.36 0.82 -11.44
CA ILE A 115 -4.82 -0.24 -10.54
C ILE A 115 -5.29 -1.44 -11.37
N ARG A 116 -4.79 -2.63 -11.06
CA ARG A 116 -5.21 -3.88 -11.66
C ARG A 116 -5.13 -5.05 -10.66
N ASN A 117 -5.95 -6.08 -10.86
CA ASN A 117 -5.96 -7.29 -10.05
C ASN A 117 -6.00 -7.01 -8.53
N SER A 118 -6.67 -5.93 -8.10
CA SER A 118 -6.56 -5.45 -6.74
C SER A 118 -7.91 -5.46 -6.03
N ASN A 119 -7.88 -5.77 -4.74
CA ASN A 119 -9.06 -5.98 -3.92
C ASN A 119 -9.21 -4.90 -2.85
N PHE A 120 -10.34 -4.18 -2.88
CA PHE A 120 -10.73 -3.18 -1.90
C PHE A 120 -11.99 -3.58 -1.13
N ASP A 121 -12.35 -4.86 -1.07
CA ASP A 121 -13.57 -5.31 -0.41
C ASP A 121 -13.59 -5.02 1.09
N ASN A 122 -14.75 -4.59 1.57
CA ASN A 122 -14.95 -4.23 2.97
C ASN A 122 -13.99 -3.13 3.48
N CYS A 123 -13.45 -2.30 2.58
CA CYS A 123 -12.58 -1.17 2.93
C CYS A 123 -13.39 0.02 3.45
N TYR A 124 -12.81 0.75 4.39
CA TYR A 124 -13.24 2.09 4.73
C TYR A 124 -12.36 3.10 3.99
N LEU A 125 -12.93 3.72 2.92
CA LEU A 125 -12.24 4.67 2.03
C LEU A 125 -12.86 6.08 2.10
N TYR A 126 -13.50 6.43 3.21
CA TYR A 126 -14.16 7.72 3.38
C TYR A 126 -13.26 8.87 2.94
N ALA A 127 -13.79 9.76 2.10
CA ALA A 127 -13.12 10.94 1.57
C ALA A 127 -11.75 10.70 0.90
N SER A 128 -11.49 9.48 0.41
CA SER A 128 -10.27 9.16 -0.33
C SER A 128 -10.35 9.63 -1.78
N HIS A 129 -9.19 9.80 -2.42
CA HIS A 129 -9.07 10.40 -3.74
C HIS A 129 -8.56 9.40 -4.78
N PHE A 130 -9.38 9.10 -5.80
CA PHE A 130 -9.03 8.33 -6.99
C PHE A 130 -9.00 9.19 -8.27
N THR A 131 -8.91 10.49 -8.13
CA THR A 131 -8.90 11.42 -9.26
C THR A 131 -7.83 11.05 -10.28
N ARG A 132 -8.21 10.89 -11.55
CA ARG A 132 -7.36 10.44 -12.67
C ARG A 132 -6.75 9.05 -12.50
N ALA A 133 -7.25 8.22 -11.60
CA ALA A 133 -6.83 6.82 -11.54
C ALA A 133 -7.26 6.06 -12.79
N GLU A 134 -6.48 5.05 -13.17
CA GLU A 134 -6.78 4.16 -14.29
C GLU A 134 -7.04 2.76 -13.74
N PHE A 135 -8.26 2.26 -13.89
CA PHE A 135 -8.64 0.89 -13.54
C PHE A 135 -8.43 0.00 -14.76
N LEU A 136 -7.34 -0.75 -14.75
CA LEU A 136 -6.94 -1.65 -15.83
C LEU A 136 -7.53 -3.04 -15.56
N SER A 137 -8.23 -3.64 -16.55
CA SER A 137 -8.96 -4.89 -16.34
C SER A 137 -9.96 -4.79 -15.19
N ALA A 138 -10.93 -3.88 -15.32
CA ALA A 138 -11.88 -3.54 -14.25
C ALA A 138 -12.64 -4.75 -13.64
N LYS A 139 -12.69 -5.89 -14.34
CA LYS A 139 -13.31 -7.13 -13.83
C LYS A 139 -12.56 -7.77 -12.65
N GLU A 140 -11.30 -7.42 -12.48
CA GLU A 140 -10.40 -7.98 -11.47
C GLU A 140 -10.17 -7.00 -10.32
N ILE A 141 -10.97 -5.92 -10.25
CA ILE A 141 -10.92 -4.93 -9.19
C ILE A 141 -12.27 -4.94 -8.49
N SER A 142 -12.26 -5.10 -7.17
CA SER A 142 -13.47 -5.21 -6.38
C SER A 142 -13.51 -4.18 -5.25
N PHE A 143 -14.72 -3.64 -4.98
CA PHE A 143 -15.05 -2.73 -3.88
C PHE A 143 -16.28 -3.20 -3.13
N ILE A 144 -16.55 -4.50 -3.09
CA ILE A 144 -17.77 -5.05 -2.46
C ILE A 144 -17.82 -4.67 -0.98
N LYS A 145 -18.97 -4.13 -0.55
CA LYS A 145 -19.22 -3.68 0.84
C LYS A 145 -18.25 -2.62 1.36
N SER A 146 -17.58 -1.88 0.49
CA SER A 146 -16.70 -0.79 0.91
C SER A 146 -17.47 0.48 1.19
N ASN A 147 -17.00 1.26 2.17
CA ASN A 147 -17.50 2.61 2.39
C ASN A 147 -16.80 3.59 1.44
N LEU A 148 -17.53 4.02 0.40
CA LEU A 148 -17.05 4.97 -0.59
C LEU A 148 -17.65 6.37 -0.40
N THR A 149 -18.14 6.69 0.79
CA THR A 149 -18.72 8.01 1.10
C THR A 149 -17.70 9.12 0.87
N ALA A 150 -18.07 10.14 0.13
CA ALA A 150 -17.24 11.29 -0.24
C ALA A 150 -15.94 10.93 -0.99
N VAL A 151 -15.82 9.72 -1.55
CA VAL A 151 -14.68 9.35 -2.41
C VAL A 151 -14.76 10.14 -3.72
N MET A 152 -13.64 10.67 -4.17
CA MET A 152 -13.52 11.38 -5.43
C MET A 152 -13.03 10.46 -6.54
N PHE A 153 -13.84 10.27 -7.58
CA PHE A 153 -13.55 9.50 -8.79
C PHE A 153 -13.45 10.37 -10.05
N ASP A 154 -13.09 11.64 -9.90
CA ASP A 154 -13.06 12.56 -11.03
C ASP A 154 -12.04 12.11 -12.08
N HIS A 155 -12.44 12.10 -13.35
CA HIS A 155 -11.60 11.75 -14.49
C HIS A 155 -10.97 10.34 -14.41
N VAL A 156 -11.59 9.42 -13.69
CA VAL A 156 -11.17 8.01 -13.67
C VAL A 156 -11.33 7.39 -15.06
N ARG A 157 -10.37 6.59 -15.48
CA ARG A 157 -10.43 5.79 -16.69
C ARG A 157 -10.61 4.32 -16.35
N MET A 158 -11.47 3.65 -17.13
CA MET A 158 -11.66 2.21 -17.03
C MET A 158 -11.31 1.56 -18.36
N SER A 159 -10.40 0.61 -18.37
CA SER A 159 -10.16 -0.26 -19.51
C SER A 159 -10.79 -1.62 -19.27
N THR A 160 -11.50 -2.10 -20.26
CA THR A 160 -11.91 -3.51 -20.33
C THR A 160 -10.78 -4.24 -21.03
N GLY A 161 -10.00 -5.01 -20.27
CA GLY A 161 -9.02 -5.92 -20.84
C GLY A 161 -9.65 -7.00 -21.72
#